data_57d91b5e4d2b8c934d450e598ca4af0c
#
_entry.id   57d91b5e4d2b8c934d450e598ca4af0c
#
_cell.length_a   1.000
_cell.length_b   1.000
_cell.length_c   1.000
_cell.angle_alpha   90.00
_cell.angle_beta   90.00
_cell.angle_gamma   90.00
#
_symmetry.space_group_name_H-M   'P 1'
#
loop_
_entity.id
_entity.type
_entity.pdbx_description
1 polymer ?
#
loop_
_entity_poly.entity_id
_entity_poly.type
_entity_poly.pdbx_seq_one_letter_code
_entity_poly.pdbx_strand_id
1 'polypeptide(L)'
;MKKAIEKGLTPILCCGESLEQREMGVTMDWIRLQIKSDLVGVSAEQVASMVIAYEPIWAIGTGKTATTEQAQEVCKGIRELIAEMYDEATAEAVRIQYGGSVNAATAADLFSQADIDGGLVGGAALKPDFGKIVNYK
;
A
#
# COMPACT_ATOMS: atom_id res chain seq x y z
N MET A 1 -12.33 -9.00 -3.51
CA MET A 1 -11.81 -8.54 -4.81
C MET A 1 -12.81 -8.79 -5.95
N LYS A 2 -13.01 -10.03 -6.42
CA LYS A 2 -13.79 -10.40 -7.62
C LYS A 2 -15.18 -9.74 -7.70
N LYS A 3 -15.93 -9.70 -6.60
CA LYS A 3 -17.28 -9.08 -6.60
C LYS A 3 -17.25 -7.58 -6.84
N ALA A 4 -16.26 -6.87 -6.33
CA ALA A 4 -16.08 -5.44 -6.60
C ALA A 4 -15.78 -5.20 -8.09
N ILE A 5 -14.86 -5.98 -8.64
CA ILE A 5 -14.48 -5.93 -10.07
C ILE A 5 -15.70 -6.24 -10.96
N GLU A 6 -16.46 -7.31 -10.66
CA GLU A 6 -17.70 -7.67 -11.38
C GLU A 6 -18.71 -6.51 -11.41
N LYS A 7 -18.73 -5.68 -10.36
CA LYS A 7 -19.62 -4.52 -10.26
C LYS A 7 -19.03 -3.24 -10.86
N GLY A 8 -17.90 -3.31 -11.53
CA GLY A 8 -17.24 -2.16 -12.16
C GLY A 8 -16.60 -1.19 -11.17
N LEU A 9 -16.33 -1.63 -9.93
CA LEU A 9 -15.62 -0.83 -8.95
C LEU A 9 -14.12 -1.03 -9.10
N THR A 10 -13.34 0.02 -8.85
CA THR A 10 -11.89 -0.07 -8.70
C THR A 10 -11.57 -0.44 -7.25
N PRO A 11 -11.09 -1.65 -6.95
CA PRO A 11 -10.81 -2.05 -5.58
C PRO A 11 -9.53 -1.43 -5.07
N ILE A 12 -9.47 -1.20 -3.75
CA ILE A 12 -8.24 -0.97 -3.01
C ILE A 12 -8.01 -2.20 -2.14
N LEU A 13 -6.96 -2.97 -2.42
CA LEU A 13 -6.55 -4.11 -1.60
C LEU A 13 -5.65 -3.63 -0.48
N CYS A 14 -6.12 -3.72 0.76
CA CYS A 14 -5.32 -3.37 1.93
C CYS A 14 -4.59 -4.62 2.46
N CYS A 15 -3.30 -4.48 2.73
CA CYS A 15 -2.46 -5.52 3.35
C CYS A 15 -1.55 -4.88 4.40
N GLY A 16 -1.17 -5.64 5.41
CA GLY A 16 -0.30 -5.14 6.47
C GLY A 16 -0.07 -6.19 7.56
N GLU A 17 1.01 -6.03 8.26
CA GLU A 17 1.44 -6.89 9.36
C GLU A 17 1.17 -6.26 10.73
N SER A 18 1.07 -7.10 11.76
CA SER A 18 1.09 -6.68 13.17
C SER A 18 2.51 -6.33 13.63
N LEU A 19 2.61 -5.65 14.78
CA LEU A 19 3.92 -5.36 15.40
C LEU A 19 4.69 -6.65 15.70
N GLU A 20 4.01 -7.65 16.21
CA GLU A 20 4.62 -8.95 16.53
C GLU A 20 5.23 -9.59 15.27
N GLN A 21 4.49 -9.63 14.17
CA GLN A 21 4.99 -10.17 12.90
C GLN A 21 6.21 -9.39 12.37
N ARG A 22 6.22 -8.06 12.54
CA ARG A 22 7.37 -7.25 12.17
C ARG A 22 8.59 -7.54 13.04
N GLU A 23 8.41 -7.62 14.36
CA GLU A 23 9.49 -7.94 15.32
C GLU A 23 10.04 -9.36 15.12
N MET A 24 9.21 -10.30 14.66
CA MET A 24 9.62 -11.64 14.26
C MET A 24 10.37 -11.68 12.91
N GLY A 25 10.40 -10.59 12.17
CA GLY A 25 11.07 -10.53 10.85
C GLY A 25 10.30 -11.21 9.71
N VAL A 26 8.99 -11.47 9.88
CA VAL A 26 8.15 -12.19 8.90
C VAL A 26 7.23 -11.23 8.11
N THR A 27 7.50 -9.94 8.10
CA THR A 27 6.68 -8.93 7.41
C THR A 27 6.38 -9.34 5.97
N MET A 28 7.40 -9.61 5.17
CA MET A 28 7.19 -9.93 3.75
C MET A 28 6.54 -11.29 3.53
N ASP A 29 6.76 -12.28 4.37
CA ASP A 29 6.07 -13.57 4.30
C ASP A 29 4.57 -13.39 4.54
N TRP A 30 4.21 -12.55 5.52
CA TRP A 30 2.82 -12.23 5.82
C TRP A 30 2.15 -11.45 4.69
N ILE A 31 2.79 -10.42 4.16
CA ILE A 31 2.30 -9.63 3.02
C ILE A 31 2.12 -10.52 1.78
N ARG A 32 3.10 -11.39 1.48
CA ARG A 32 3.01 -12.37 0.37
C ARG A 32 1.80 -13.29 0.53
N LEU A 33 1.56 -13.79 1.74
CA LEU A 33 0.39 -14.64 2.02
C LEU A 33 -0.92 -13.89 1.75
N GLN A 34 -1.07 -12.67 2.26
CA GLN A 34 -2.27 -11.85 2.06
C GLN A 34 -2.51 -11.59 0.56
N ILE A 35 -1.53 -11.04 -0.14
CA ILE A 35 -1.66 -10.68 -1.56
C ILE A 35 -1.93 -11.92 -2.42
N LYS A 36 -1.17 -13.00 -2.25
CA LYS A 36 -1.38 -14.23 -3.03
C LYS A 36 -2.77 -14.82 -2.80
N SER A 37 -3.28 -14.78 -1.57
CA SER A 37 -4.61 -15.29 -1.25
C SER A 37 -5.73 -14.42 -1.85
N ASP A 38 -5.58 -13.10 -1.75
CA ASP A 38 -6.63 -12.15 -2.15
C ASP A 38 -6.72 -11.98 -3.67
N LEU A 39 -5.63 -12.21 -4.39
CA LEU A 39 -5.58 -12.10 -5.85
C LEU A 39 -5.84 -13.42 -6.59
N VAL A 40 -6.19 -14.50 -5.89
CA VAL A 40 -6.55 -15.78 -6.55
C VAL A 40 -7.66 -15.58 -7.59
N GLY A 41 -7.30 -15.82 -8.87
CA GLY A 41 -8.21 -15.72 -10.01
C GLY A 41 -8.61 -14.29 -10.39
N VAL A 42 -7.77 -13.32 -10.05
CA VAL A 42 -7.78 -11.96 -10.59
C VAL A 42 -6.77 -11.90 -11.73
N SER A 43 -7.15 -11.33 -12.88
CA SER A 43 -6.24 -11.25 -14.06
C SER A 43 -5.22 -10.13 -13.92
N ALA A 44 -4.13 -10.19 -14.70
CA ALA A 44 -3.11 -9.15 -14.77
C ALA A 44 -3.71 -7.77 -15.10
N GLU A 45 -4.61 -7.69 -16.07
CA GLU A 45 -5.30 -6.47 -16.47
C GLU A 45 -6.13 -5.87 -15.32
N GLN A 46 -6.79 -6.74 -14.54
CA GLN A 46 -7.56 -6.32 -13.37
C GLN A 46 -6.66 -5.79 -12.26
N VAL A 47 -5.51 -6.46 -12.01
CA VAL A 47 -4.52 -5.99 -11.04
C VAL A 47 -3.91 -4.66 -11.46
N ALA A 48 -3.55 -4.51 -12.73
CA ALA A 48 -3.00 -3.25 -13.27
C ALA A 48 -3.93 -2.03 -13.07
N SER A 49 -5.24 -2.27 -12.99
CA SER A 49 -6.26 -1.21 -12.83
C SER A 49 -6.67 -0.92 -11.38
N MET A 50 -6.21 -1.72 -10.41
CA MET A 50 -6.55 -1.57 -9.00
C MET A 50 -5.49 -0.78 -8.21
N VAL A 51 -5.71 -0.68 -6.90
CA VAL A 51 -4.76 -0.10 -5.96
C VAL A 51 -4.42 -1.15 -4.89
N ILE A 52 -3.17 -1.21 -4.47
CA ILE A 52 -2.74 -1.96 -3.28
C ILE A 52 -2.30 -0.93 -2.23
N ALA A 53 -2.83 -1.03 -1.02
CA ALA A 53 -2.48 -0.15 0.09
C ALA A 53 -1.75 -0.96 1.17
N TYR A 54 -0.50 -0.60 1.43
CA TYR A 54 0.25 -1.14 2.55
C TYR A 54 -0.12 -0.38 3.82
N GLU A 55 -0.76 -1.06 4.73
CA GLU A 55 -1.22 -0.54 6.02
C GLU A 55 -0.57 -1.31 7.18
N PRO A 56 0.64 -0.91 7.65
CA PRO A 56 1.22 -1.53 8.84
C PRO A 56 0.28 -1.32 10.03
N ILE A 57 -0.36 -2.39 10.52
CA ILE A 57 -1.42 -2.34 11.55
C ILE A 57 -0.90 -1.65 12.82
N TRP A 58 0.37 -1.84 13.14
CA TRP A 58 1.04 -1.25 14.30
C TRP A 58 1.25 0.27 14.19
N ALA A 59 1.08 0.85 13.00
CA ALA A 59 1.23 2.29 12.74
C ALA A 59 -0.12 3.00 12.51
N ILE A 60 -1.25 2.30 12.65
CA ILE A 60 -2.59 2.89 12.44
C ILE A 60 -3.19 3.29 13.79
N GLY A 61 -3.33 4.60 14.03
CA GLY A 61 -4.01 5.12 15.23
C GLY A 61 -3.28 4.87 16.56
N THR A 62 -2.05 4.40 16.52
CA THR A 62 -1.25 4.03 17.72
C THR A 62 -0.29 5.12 18.17
N GLY A 63 -0.09 6.16 17.35
CA GLY A 63 0.97 7.16 17.53
C GLY A 63 2.35 6.70 17.06
N LYS A 64 2.52 5.42 16.67
CA LYS A 64 3.72 4.92 15.98
C LYS A 64 3.60 5.19 14.49
N THR A 65 4.72 5.41 13.83
CA THR A 65 4.80 5.55 12.36
C THR A 65 5.92 4.67 11.83
N ALA A 66 5.72 4.08 10.66
CA ALA A 66 6.84 3.49 9.94
C ALA A 66 7.78 4.60 9.46
N THR A 67 9.08 4.32 9.42
CA THR A 67 10.00 5.22 8.73
C THR A 67 9.74 5.19 7.22
N THR A 68 10.21 6.20 6.51
CA THR A 68 10.09 6.26 5.04
C THR A 68 10.76 5.05 4.39
N GLU A 69 11.92 4.64 4.90
CA GLU A 69 12.66 3.47 4.42
C GLU A 69 11.88 2.16 4.66
N GLN A 70 11.24 2.03 5.83
CA GLN A 70 10.41 0.87 6.14
C GLN A 70 9.18 0.77 5.22
N ALA A 71 8.55 1.90 4.95
CA ALA A 71 7.41 1.98 4.02
C ALA A 71 7.86 1.62 2.59
N GLN A 72 8.98 2.20 2.13
CA GLN A 72 9.57 1.92 0.82
C GLN A 72 9.96 0.45 0.66
N GLU A 73 10.61 -0.15 1.65
CA GLU A 73 11.01 -1.56 1.64
C GLU A 73 9.82 -2.48 1.36
N VAL A 74 8.71 -2.28 2.07
CA VAL A 74 7.53 -3.14 1.91
C VAL A 74 6.79 -2.84 0.61
N CYS A 75 6.63 -1.58 0.22
CA CYS A 75 6.00 -1.22 -1.06
C CYS A 75 6.79 -1.78 -2.25
N LYS A 76 8.13 -1.71 -2.20
CA LYS A 76 9.00 -2.37 -3.18
C LYS A 76 8.79 -3.88 -3.23
N GLY A 77 8.78 -4.54 -2.07
CA GLY A 77 8.53 -5.97 -1.98
C GLY A 77 7.15 -6.39 -2.51
N ILE A 78 6.14 -5.52 -2.36
CA ILE A 78 4.81 -5.73 -2.98
C ILE A 78 4.92 -5.63 -4.50
N ARG A 79 5.60 -4.63 -5.04
CA ARG A 79 5.79 -4.46 -6.49
C ARG A 79 6.54 -5.64 -7.11
N GLU A 80 7.64 -6.08 -6.48
CA GLU A 80 8.38 -7.27 -6.88
C GLU A 80 7.51 -8.54 -6.86
N LEU A 81 6.64 -8.68 -5.84
CA LEU A 81 5.69 -9.80 -5.77
C LEU A 81 4.67 -9.79 -6.90
N ILE A 82 4.15 -8.64 -7.29
CA ILE A 82 3.23 -8.52 -8.44
C ILE A 82 3.96 -8.88 -9.73
N ALA A 83 5.21 -8.45 -9.92
CA ALA A 83 6.03 -8.88 -11.07
C ALA A 83 6.23 -10.40 -11.10
N GLU A 84 6.51 -11.02 -9.95
CA GLU A 84 6.64 -12.48 -9.81
C GLU A 84 5.32 -13.22 -10.15
N MET A 85 4.18 -12.70 -9.70
CA MET A 85 2.86 -13.36 -9.87
C MET A 85 2.27 -13.19 -11.26
N TYR A 86 2.58 -12.09 -11.92
CA TYR A 86 2.02 -11.70 -13.22
C TYR A 86 3.14 -11.36 -14.21
N ASP A 87 3.55 -10.11 -14.27
CA ASP A 87 4.65 -9.60 -15.10
C ASP A 87 5.07 -8.18 -14.67
N GLU A 88 6.19 -7.70 -15.20
CA GLU A 88 6.73 -6.35 -14.92
C GLU A 88 5.75 -5.25 -15.35
N ALA A 89 5.07 -5.40 -16.47
CA ALA A 89 4.13 -4.39 -16.97
C ALA A 89 2.96 -4.20 -16.01
N THR A 90 2.45 -5.28 -15.43
CA THR A 90 1.39 -5.25 -14.40
C THR A 90 1.92 -4.60 -13.11
N ALA A 91 3.14 -4.93 -12.70
CA ALA A 91 3.77 -4.37 -11.51
C ALA A 91 4.01 -2.86 -11.63
N GLU A 92 4.39 -2.38 -12.80
CA GLU A 92 4.55 -0.94 -13.08
C GLU A 92 3.20 -0.19 -13.15
N ALA A 93 2.15 -0.85 -13.63
CA ALA A 93 0.85 -0.23 -13.81
C ALA A 93 0.03 -0.12 -12.51
N VAL A 94 0.13 -1.11 -11.60
CA VAL A 94 -0.60 -1.12 -10.33
C VAL A 94 -0.09 0.00 -9.42
N ARG A 95 -1.01 0.75 -8.81
CA ARG A 95 -0.65 1.78 -7.82
C ARG A 95 -0.48 1.16 -6.45
N ILE A 96 0.66 1.45 -5.81
CA ILE A 96 0.96 1.01 -4.45
C ILE A 96 0.96 2.24 -3.55
N GLN A 97 0.04 2.26 -2.58
CA GLN A 97 -0.11 3.36 -1.63
C GLN A 97 0.40 2.95 -0.26
N TYR A 98 0.99 3.91 0.46
CA TYR A 98 1.24 3.77 1.89
C TYR A 98 0.01 4.25 2.68
N GLY A 99 -0.54 3.39 3.54
CA GLY A 99 -1.74 3.65 4.33
C GLY A 99 -1.51 3.67 5.84
N GLY A 100 -0.27 3.74 6.30
CA GLY A 100 0.04 4.03 7.68
C GLY A 100 -0.24 5.50 8.04
N SER A 101 0.44 6.04 9.03
CA SER A 101 0.25 7.44 9.43
C SER A 101 0.86 8.38 8.39
N VAL A 102 0.01 9.06 7.62
CA VAL A 102 0.39 10.11 6.66
C VAL A 102 -0.13 11.45 7.16
N ASN A 103 0.74 12.46 7.17
CA ASN A 103 0.40 13.84 7.52
C ASN A 103 1.16 14.83 6.63
N ALA A 104 0.87 16.11 6.76
CA ALA A 104 1.48 17.16 5.93
C ALA A 104 3.02 17.24 6.06
N ALA A 105 3.60 16.83 7.19
CA ALA A 105 5.04 16.88 7.41
C ALA A 105 5.77 15.67 6.78
N THR A 106 5.09 14.52 6.66
CA THR A 106 5.70 13.25 6.17
C THR A 106 5.35 12.93 4.72
N ALA A 107 4.33 13.57 4.15
CA ALA A 107 3.82 13.24 2.82
C ALA A 107 4.88 13.40 1.71
N ALA A 108 5.66 14.49 1.74
CA ALA A 108 6.68 14.74 0.72
C ALA A 108 7.76 13.65 0.71
N ASP A 109 8.28 13.27 1.88
CA ASP A 109 9.31 12.24 2.01
C ASP A 109 8.78 10.86 1.59
N LEU A 110 7.57 10.50 2.02
CA LEU A 110 6.93 9.24 1.66
C LEU A 110 6.66 9.14 0.16
N PHE A 111 6.05 10.16 -0.43
CA PHE A 111 5.63 10.12 -1.83
C PHE A 111 6.76 10.43 -2.83
N SER A 112 7.97 10.76 -2.34
CA SER A 112 9.17 10.83 -3.16
C SER A 112 9.86 9.47 -3.35
N GLN A 113 9.43 8.44 -2.63
CA GLN A 113 9.98 7.10 -2.74
C GLN A 113 9.60 6.43 -4.05
N ALA A 114 10.50 5.58 -4.58
CA ALA A 114 10.36 4.98 -5.90
C ALA A 114 9.13 4.06 -6.05
N ASP A 115 8.73 3.38 -4.97
CA ASP A 115 7.65 2.39 -5.00
C ASP A 115 6.41 2.81 -4.20
N ILE A 116 6.32 4.09 -3.80
CA ILE A 116 5.16 4.65 -3.12
C ILE A 116 4.45 5.64 -4.07
N ASP A 117 3.38 5.19 -4.72
CA ASP A 117 2.64 5.99 -5.72
C ASP A 117 1.66 7.00 -5.08
N GLY A 118 1.56 7.02 -3.76
CA GLY A 118 0.68 7.93 -3.02
C GLY A 118 0.32 7.41 -1.64
N GLY A 119 -0.73 7.95 -1.04
CA GLY A 119 -1.16 7.59 0.30
C GLY A 119 -2.64 7.30 0.43
N LEU A 120 -2.98 6.33 1.28
CA LEU A 120 -4.33 6.12 1.77
C LEU A 120 -4.46 6.87 3.10
N VAL A 121 -5.17 8.01 3.08
CA VAL A 121 -5.22 8.97 4.18
C VAL A 121 -6.54 8.89 4.93
N GLY A 122 -6.49 8.56 6.22
CA GLY A 122 -7.64 8.50 7.09
C GLY A 122 -7.97 9.84 7.77
N GLY A 123 -7.79 9.95 9.09
CA GLY A 123 -8.19 11.10 9.89
C GLY A 123 -7.66 12.46 9.43
N ALA A 124 -6.49 12.51 8.81
CA ALA A 124 -5.92 13.75 8.26
C ALA A 124 -6.75 14.28 7.07
N ALA A 125 -7.47 13.42 6.35
CA ALA A 125 -8.34 13.83 5.24
C ALA A 125 -9.54 14.68 5.70
N LEU A 126 -9.88 14.65 6.99
CA LEU A 126 -10.95 15.45 7.59
C LEU A 126 -10.48 16.82 8.09
N LYS A 127 -9.22 17.18 7.88
CA LYS A 127 -8.60 18.41 8.38
C LYS A 127 -8.22 19.36 7.25
N PRO A 128 -8.16 20.69 7.49
CA PRO A 128 -7.74 21.67 6.48
C PRO A 128 -6.34 21.38 5.91
N ASP A 129 -5.45 20.80 6.71
CA ASP A 129 -4.08 20.43 6.28
C ASP A 129 -4.03 19.30 5.23
N PHE A 130 -5.16 18.66 4.91
CA PHE A 130 -5.22 17.66 3.83
C PHE A 130 -4.74 18.22 2.49
N GLY A 131 -5.04 19.50 2.22
CA GLY A 131 -4.54 20.18 1.02
C GLY A 131 -3.01 20.16 0.90
N LYS A 132 -2.27 20.18 2.02
CA LYS A 132 -0.80 20.08 2.02
C LYS A 132 -0.31 18.65 1.73
N ILE A 133 -1.11 17.63 2.05
CA ILE A 133 -0.80 16.24 1.70
C ILE A 133 -1.01 16.04 0.19
N VAL A 134 -2.11 16.56 -0.36
CA VAL A 134 -2.42 16.45 -1.78
C VAL A 134 -1.41 17.22 -2.65
N ASN A 135 -0.98 18.38 -2.18
CA ASN A 135 -0.03 19.27 -2.88
C ASN A 135 1.36 19.22 -2.22
N TYR A 136 1.85 18.02 -1.96
CA TYR A 136 3.11 17.79 -1.23
C TYR A 136 4.38 18.24 -1.97
N LYS A 137 4.29 18.52 -3.26
CA LYS A 137 5.38 19.05 -4.13
C LYS A 137 5.50 20.54 -4.04
#